data_6dbc5de778d6bd6f70b50c197e4bfcc9
#
_entry.id   6dbc5de778d6bd6f70b50c197e4bfcc9
#
_cell.length_a   1.000
_cell.length_b   1.000
_cell.length_c   1.000
_cell.angle_alpha   90.00
_cell.angle_beta   90.00
_cell.angle_gamma   90.00
#
_symmetry.space_group_name_H-M   'P 1'
#
loop_
_entity.id
_entity.type
_entity.pdbx_description
1 polymer ?
#
loop_
_entity_poly.entity_id
_entity_poly.type
_entity_poly.pdbx_seq_one_letter_code
_entity_poly.pdbx_strand_id
1 'polypeptide(L)'
;MNTSAGSRNIGIFVLFLTLCCSGLLGQYHNYGKITFERKTNLLKRYNDNRMKRFINEDNKIKIDKFELLFNDTSSVFRPILVAEEGKMSWMTTKNYYYQYLQEQSQFMILGLFGQNVYLKDSLPQRNWKITNSTRNISGYKCRKALYEKNDSTRIYAWYATELTTSVGPEGYCGLPGVILGLATEDGGIVYFAKNIEFVEPTQEELIPDSGKNKIFTLQQLKFKIKKDYGGTPWGKGMFENLFRWL
;
A
#
# COMPACT_ATOMS: atom_id res chain seq x y z
N MET A 1 3.00 67.43 56.87
CA MET A 1 4.22 66.66 56.55
C MET A 1 3.77 65.34 56.00
N ASN A 2 3.75 65.17 54.67
CA ASN A 2 4.56 64.33 53.80
C ASN A 2 4.75 62.94 54.36
N THR A 3 4.39 61.88 53.65
CA THR A 3 4.85 61.35 52.30
C THR A 3 3.98 60.18 51.89
N SER A 4 3.35 60.09 50.78
CA SER A 4 3.74 59.69 49.42
C SER A 4 4.38 58.33 49.29
N ALA A 5 3.81 57.62 48.38
CA ALA A 5 4.34 56.71 47.33
C ALA A 5 4.44 55.22 47.62
N GLY A 6 3.87 54.47 46.67
CA GLY A 6 4.40 53.24 46.23
C GLY A 6 3.43 52.22 45.58
N SER A 7 2.60 52.66 44.66
CA SER A 7 1.97 51.76 43.71
C SER A 7 2.96 51.49 42.59
N ARG A 8 3.49 50.30 42.51
CA ARG A 8 4.32 49.90 41.33
C ARG A 8 4.17 48.45 40.96
N ASN A 9 3.62 48.26 39.79
CA ASN A 9 3.94 47.19 38.80
C ASN A 9 3.77 45.73 39.21
N ILE A 10 2.54 45.26 39.28
CA ILE A 10 2.19 43.83 39.21
C ILE A 10 1.45 43.50 37.89
N GLY A 11 1.36 44.45 36.96
CA GLY A 11 0.48 44.29 35.74
C GLY A 11 1.15 43.73 34.48
N ILE A 12 2.46 43.44 34.45
CA ILE A 12 3.17 43.13 33.18
C ILE A 12 3.65 41.67 33.08
N PHE A 13 3.54 40.85 34.11
CA PHE A 13 4.09 39.49 34.08
C PHE A 13 3.08 38.38 33.71
N VAL A 14 1.81 38.71 33.58
CA VAL A 14 0.75 37.72 33.25
C VAL A 14 0.50 37.59 31.74
N LEU A 15 0.98 38.51 30.90
CA LEU A 15 0.67 38.53 29.45
C LEU A 15 1.66 37.74 28.59
N PHE A 16 2.69 37.10 29.14
CA PHE A 16 3.70 36.37 28.36
C PHE A 16 3.60 34.84 28.49
N LEU A 17 2.64 34.30 29.24
CA LEU A 17 2.52 32.86 29.47
C LEU A 17 1.42 32.19 28.64
N THR A 18 0.69 32.91 27.79
CA THR A 18 -0.40 32.34 26.98
C THR A 18 -0.06 32.09 25.52
N LEU A 19 1.20 32.32 25.09
CA LEU A 19 1.57 32.20 23.66
C LEU A 19 2.39 30.94 23.30
N CYS A 20 2.53 29.97 24.20
CA CYS A 20 3.30 28.74 23.92
C CYS A 20 2.48 27.45 23.91
N CYS A 21 1.15 27.53 23.82
CA CYS A 21 0.31 26.36 23.55
C CYS A 21 -0.30 26.43 22.15
N SER A 22 0.49 26.77 21.12
CA SER A 22 0.21 26.25 19.78
C SER A 22 0.54 24.77 19.82
N GLY A 23 -0.38 23.98 20.39
CA GLY A 23 -0.30 22.54 20.37
C GLY A 23 -0.04 22.11 18.93
N LEU A 24 0.94 21.26 18.74
CA LEU A 24 1.05 20.40 17.56
C LEU A 24 -0.24 19.59 17.47
N LEU A 25 -1.31 20.19 16.95
CA LEU A 25 -2.48 19.48 16.47
C LEU A 25 -1.95 18.71 15.27
N GLY A 26 -1.66 17.43 15.46
CA GLY A 26 -1.31 16.55 14.36
C GLY A 26 -2.39 16.70 13.29
N GLN A 27 -2.00 17.14 12.10
CA GLN A 27 -2.94 17.31 11.00
C GLN A 27 -3.30 15.90 10.51
N TYR A 28 -4.55 15.51 10.72
CA TYR A 28 -5.10 14.23 10.25
C TYR A 28 -5.66 14.41 8.85
N HIS A 29 -5.31 13.47 7.98
CA HIS A 29 -5.79 13.47 6.60
C HIS A 29 -6.48 12.15 6.28
N ASN A 30 -7.65 12.24 5.65
CA ASN A 30 -8.45 11.09 5.20
C ASN A 30 -8.51 10.96 3.67
N TYR A 31 -7.73 11.77 2.93
CA TYR A 31 -7.61 11.70 1.49
C TYR A 31 -6.18 12.03 1.06
N GLY A 32 -5.83 11.62 -0.16
CA GLY A 32 -4.55 11.96 -0.74
C GLY A 32 -4.15 11.07 -1.91
N LYS A 33 -2.97 11.40 -2.45
CA LYS A 33 -2.26 10.67 -3.47
C LYS A 33 -0.86 10.31 -2.96
N ILE A 34 -0.50 9.04 -3.01
CA ILE A 34 0.79 8.56 -2.56
C ILE A 34 1.48 7.82 -3.71
N THR A 35 2.70 8.23 -4.03
CA THR A 35 3.55 7.51 -4.99
C THR A 35 4.40 6.49 -4.25
N PHE A 36 4.39 5.25 -4.74
CA PHE A 36 5.17 4.13 -4.20
C PHE A 36 6.23 3.65 -5.18
N GLU A 37 7.36 3.21 -4.66
CA GLU A 37 8.29 2.33 -5.36
C GLU A 37 8.16 0.90 -4.82
N ARG A 38 7.98 -0.04 -5.75
CA ARG A 38 8.12 -1.47 -5.48
C ARG A 38 9.50 -1.93 -5.92
N LYS A 39 10.28 -2.46 -4.99
CA LYS A 39 11.52 -3.18 -5.28
C LYS A 39 11.24 -4.68 -5.24
N THR A 40 11.48 -5.36 -6.36
CA THR A 40 11.36 -6.82 -6.47
C THR A 40 12.74 -7.42 -6.68
N ASN A 41 13.16 -8.30 -5.76
CA ASN A 41 14.35 -9.12 -5.95
C ASN A 41 13.96 -10.33 -6.81
N LEU A 42 14.35 -10.32 -8.08
CA LEU A 42 13.97 -11.34 -9.06
C LEU A 42 14.58 -12.71 -8.74
N LEU A 43 15.81 -12.77 -8.13
CA LEU A 43 16.41 -14.03 -7.71
C LEU A 43 15.63 -14.72 -6.58
N LYS A 44 15.04 -13.93 -5.67
CA LYS A 44 14.17 -14.45 -4.60
C LYS A 44 12.77 -14.80 -5.11
N ARG A 45 12.31 -14.11 -6.14
CA ARG A 45 10.98 -14.34 -6.72
C ARG A 45 10.93 -15.60 -7.58
N TYR A 46 11.98 -15.85 -8.36
CA TYR A 46 12.03 -16.94 -9.31
C TYR A 46 13.02 -18.02 -8.86
N ASN A 47 12.50 -19.22 -8.56
CA ASN A 47 13.32 -20.39 -8.20
C ASN A 47 13.65 -21.27 -9.43
N ASP A 48 12.95 -21.10 -10.55
CA ASP A 48 13.16 -21.86 -11.80
C ASP A 48 14.46 -21.42 -12.49
N ASN A 49 15.31 -22.38 -12.81
CA ASN A 49 16.58 -22.15 -13.49
C ASN A 49 16.41 -21.53 -14.90
N ARG A 50 15.27 -21.76 -15.57
CA ARG A 50 14.97 -21.14 -16.86
C ARG A 50 14.80 -19.62 -16.72
N MET A 51 14.19 -19.17 -15.64
CA MET A 51 14.00 -17.75 -15.37
C MET A 51 15.30 -17.11 -14.85
N LYS A 52 16.05 -17.82 -14.00
CA LYS A 52 17.29 -17.32 -13.41
C LYS A 52 18.37 -16.99 -14.45
N ARG A 53 18.39 -17.65 -15.62
CA ARG A 53 19.36 -17.35 -16.69
C ARG A 53 19.23 -15.95 -17.29
N PHE A 54 18.07 -15.30 -17.13
CA PHE A 54 17.86 -13.91 -17.56
C PHE A 54 18.24 -12.89 -16.48
N ILE A 55 18.54 -13.36 -15.26
CA ILE A 55 18.78 -12.52 -14.09
C ILE A 55 20.28 -12.58 -13.73
N ASN A 56 20.89 -11.41 -13.62
CA ASN A 56 22.30 -11.23 -13.20
C ASN A 56 22.37 -10.16 -12.09
N GLU A 57 23.56 -9.84 -11.62
CA GLU A 57 23.78 -8.85 -10.56
C GLU A 57 23.23 -7.47 -10.91
N ASP A 58 23.28 -7.05 -12.18
CA ASP A 58 22.88 -5.72 -12.63
C ASP A 58 21.36 -5.56 -12.72
N ASN A 59 20.62 -6.66 -12.96
CA ASN A 59 19.17 -6.63 -13.18
C ASN A 59 18.36 -7.38 -12.12
N LYS A 60 19.00 -7.94 -11.08
CA LYS A 60 18.30 -8.70 -10.02
C LYS A 60 17.27 -7.90 -9.23
N ILE A 61 17.39 -6.58 -9.21
CA ILE A 61 16.43 -5.68 -8.55
C ILE A 61 15.63 -4.95 -9.61
N LYS A 62 14.34 -5.26 -9.69
CA LYS A 62 13.38 -4.54 -10.52
C LYS A 62 12.67 -3.48 -9.68
N ILE A 63 12.62 -2.26 -10.19
CA ILE A 63 11.87 -1.15 -9.57
C ILE A 63 10.68 -0.83 -10.46
N ASP A 64 9.48 -0.86 -9.88
CA ASP A 64 8.23 -0.43 -10.50
C ASP A 64 7.61 0.70 -9.67
N LYS A 65 6.90 1.61 -10.31
CA LYS A 65 6.21 2.73 -9.66
C LYS A 65 4.71 2.52 -9.65
N PHE A 66 4.10 2.87 -8.52
CA PHE A 66 2.66 2.79 -8.31
C PHE A 66 2.16 4.06 -7.65
N GLU A 67 0.88 4.31 -7.76
CA GLU A 67 0.19 5.34 -6.99
C GLU A 67 -0.99 4.74 -6.22
N LEU A 68 -1.24 5.29 -5.06
CA LEU A 68 -2.43 5.07 -4.24
C LEU A 68 -3.19 6.39 -4.17
N LEU A 69 -4.39 6.42 -4.71
CA LEU A 69 -5.35 7.50 -4.53
C LEU A 69 -6.39 7.03 -3.52
N PHE A 70 -6.75 7.87 -2.56
CA PHE A 70 -7.71 7.48 -1.53
C PHE A 70 -8.47 8.67 -0.97
N ASN A 71 -9.68 8.41 -0.51
CA ASN A 71 -10.47 9.25 0.38
C ASN A 71 -11.03 8.41 1.53
N ASP A 72 -11.97 8.92 2.31
CA ASP A 72 -12.57 8.24 3.45
C ASP A 72 -13.46 7.04 3.08
N THR A 73 -13.91 6.93 1.83
CA THR A 73 -14.84 5.89 1.36
C THR A 73 -14.20 4.87 0.42
N SER A 74 -13.20 5.28 -0.36
CA SER A 74 -12.69 4.48 -1.48
C SER A 74 -11.19 4.69 -1.70
N SER A 75 -10.56 3.74 -2.37
CA SER A 75 -9.19 3.89 -2.85
C SER A 75 -8.93 3.15 -4.14
N VAL A 76 -7.90 3.57 -4.87
CA VAL A 76 -7.30 2.81 -5.97
C VAL A 76 -5.79 2.77 -5.81
N PHE A 77 -5.23 1.57 -5.83
CA PHE A 77 -3.81 1.33 -5.98
C PHE A 77 -3.55 0.82 -7.39
N ARG A 78 -2.74 1.54 -8.18
CA ARG A 78 -2.51 1.25 -9.60
C ARG A 78 -1.08 1.54 -10.03
N PRO A 79 -0.57 0.88 -11.10
CA PRO A 79 0.74 1.19 -11.65
C PRO A 79 0.75 2.58 -12.30
N ILE A 80 1.88 3.29 -12.14
CA ILE A 80 2.17 4.47 -12.94
C ILE A 80 2.76 3.98 -14.26
N LEU A 81 2.03 4.22 -15.35
CA LEU A 81 2.48 3.83 -16.68
C LEU A 81 3.63 4.75 -17.12
N VAL A 82 4.73 4.14 -17.55
CA VAL A 82 5.88 4.84 -18.15
C VAL A 82 5.92 4.55 -19.64
N ALA A 83 6.30 5.56 -20.45
CA ALA A 83 6.31 5.45 -21.90
C ALA A 83 7.25 4.35 -22.42
N GLU A 84 8.38 4.12 -21.71
CA GLU A 84 9.31 3.05 -22.02
C GLU A 84 9.43 2.09 -20.83
N GLU A 85 8.88 0.91 -20.98
CA GLU A 85 9.10 -0.17 -20.02
C GLU A 85 10.47 -0.80 -20.26
N GLY A 86 11.30 -0.86 -19.21
CA GLY A 86 12.62 -1.50 -19.31
C GLY A 86 12.54 -2.99 -19.71
N LYS A 87 13.66 -3.53 -20.23
CA LYS A 87 13.78 -4.88 -20.81
C LYS A 87 13.20 -6.04 -19.98
N MET A 88 13.04 -5.87 -18.66
CA MET A 88 12.55 -6.91 -17.73
C MET A 88 11.12 -6.61 -17.21
N SER A 89 10.33 -5.77 -17.90
CA SER A 89 8.97 -5.38 -17.45
C SER A 89 8.03 -6.57 -17.28
N TRP A 90 8.16 -7.59 -18.11
CA TRP A 90 7.37 -8.83 -18.09
C TRP A 90 7.62 -9.73 -16.85
N MET A 91 8.73 -9.51 -16.11
CA MET A 91 9.05 -10.28 -14.89
C MET A 91 8.26 -9.85 -13.66
N THR A 92 7.55 -8.74 -13.71
CA THR A 92 6.74 -8.27 -12.59
C THR A 92 5.32 -7.94 -13.06
N THR A 93 4.33 -8.39 -12.30
CA THR A 93 2.92 -8.07 -12.58
C THR A 93 2.59 -6.68 -12.07
N LYS A 94 1.73 -5.98 -12.79
CA LYS A 94 1.21 -4.67 -12.44
C LYS A 94 -0.32 -4.75 -12.38
N ASN A 95 -0.85 -4.85 -11.18
CA ASN A 95 -2.28 -5.03 -10.93
C ASN A 95 -2.90 -3.74 -10.42
N TYR A 96 -4.23 -3.65 -10.52
CA TYR A 96 -5.04 -2.56 -10.00
C TYR A 96 -5.92 -3.12 -8.88
N TYR A 97 -6.02 -2.36 -7.78
CA TYR A 97 -6.86 -2.69 -6.63
C TYR A 97 -7.71 -1.50 -6.28
N TYR A 98 -9.02 -1.61 -6.49
CA TYR A 98 -10.03 -0.64 -6.07
C TYR A 98 -10.69 -1.17 -4.80
N GLN A 99 -10.80 -0.34 -3.78
CA GLN A 99 -11.42 -0.72 -2.51
C GLN A 99 -12.57 0.24 -2.20
N TYR A 100 -13.71 -0.30 -1.78
CA TYR A 100 -14.89 0.41 -1.34
C TYR A 100 -15.10 0.09 0.14
N LEU A 101 -14.65 1.00 1.00
CA LEU A 101 -14.48 0.75 2.42
C LEU A 101 -15.82 0.60 3.15
N GLN A 102 -16.82 1.40 2.79
CA GLN A 102 -18.16 1.32 3.36
C GLN A 102 -18.88 0.03 2.95
N GLU A 103 -18.72 -0.38 1.70
CA GLU A 103 -19.32 -1.59 1.15
C GLU A 103 -18.55 -2.87 1.52
N GLN A 104 -17.40 -2.75 2.16
CA GLN A 104 -16.49 -3.86 2.47
C GLN A 104 -16.20 -4.73 1.23
N SER A 105 -16.05 -4.09 0.06
CA SER A 105 -15.84 -4.75 -1.23
C SER A 105 -14.60 -4.23 -1.94
N GLN A 106 -14.08 -5.04 -2.85
CA GLN A 106 -12.95 -4.67 -3.71
C GLN A 106 -13.17 -5.13 -5.13
N PHE A 107 -12.57 -4.38 -6.07
CA PHE A 107 -12.48 -4.74 -7.47
C PHE A 107 -11.00 -4.77 -7.87
N MET A 108 -10.59 -5.80 -8.60
CA MET A 108 -9.20 -6.00 -9.00
C MET A 108 -9.10 -6.22 -10.50
N ILE A 109 -8.06 -5.65 -11.11
CA ILE A 109 -7.68 -5.95 -12.49
C ILE A 109 -6.29 -6.60 -12.43
N LEU A 110 -6.24 -7.89 -12.76
CA LEU A 110 -5.01 -8.68 -12.69
C LEU A 110 -4.49 -8.94 -14.10
N GLY A 111 -3.23 -8.60 -14.35
CA GLY A 111 -2.55 -8.95 -15.60
C GLY A 111 -2.14 -10.42 -15.61
N LEU A 112 -2.81 -11.25 -16.40
CA LEU A 112 -2.57 -12.69 -16.54
C LEU A 112 -2.37 -13.07 -17.99
N PHE A 113 -1.26 -13.72 -18.33
CA PHE A 113 -0.99 -14.22 -19.70
C PHE A 113 -1.16 -13.17 -20.80
N GLY A 114 -0.78 -11.91 -20.51
CA GLY A 114 -0.93 -10.79 -21.43
C GLY A 114 -2.36 -10.25 -21.55
N GLN A 115 -3.29 -10.70 -20.72
CA GLN A 115 -4.69 -10.26 -20.69
C GLN A 115 -5.05 -9.74 -19.30
N ASN A 116 -6.02 -8.83 -19.24
CA ASN A 116 -6.60 -8.37 -17.99
C ASN A 116 -7.74 -9.31 -17.56
N VAL A 117 -7.69 -9.74 -16.29
CA VAL A 117 -8.75 -10.51 -15.65
C VAL A 117 -9.36 -9.65 -14.53
N TYR A 118 -10.69 -9.57 -14.54
CA TYR A 118 -11.46 -8.69 -13.68
C TYR A 118 -12.09 -9.50 -12.54
N LEU A 119 -11.88 -9.05 -11.30
CA LEU A 119 -12.43 -9.70 -10.12
C LEU A 119 -13.20 -8.71 -9.26
N LYS A 120 -14.30 -9.18 -8.68
CA LYS A 120 -15.00 -8.49 -7.59
C LYS A 120 -15.16 -9.45 -6.41
N ASP A 121 -14.80 -8.99 -5.22
CA ASP A 121 -14.86 -9.80 -4.00
C ASP A 121 -15.04 -8.90 -2.76
N SER A 122 -15.25 -9.50 -1.59
CA SER A 122 -15.21 -8.78 -0.31
C SER A 122 -13.79 -8.32 0.03
N LEU A 123 -13.66 -7.28 0.86
CA LEU A 123 -12.36 -6.90 1.43
C LEU A 123 -11.83 -8.03 2.32
N PRO A 124 -10.57 -8.45 2.13
CA PRO A 124 -10.00 -9.51 2.96
C PRO A 124 -9.81 -9.03 4.40
N GLN A 125 -10.34 -9.80 5.35
CA GLN A 125 -10.05 -9.58 6.77
C GLN A 125 -8.66 -10.13 7.10
N ARG A 126 -7.80 -9.28 7.67
CA ARG A 126 -6.42 -9.64 8.03
C ARG A 126 -6.18 -9.42 9.51
N ASN A 127 -5.77 -10.47 10.21
CA ASN A 127 -5.44 -10.39 11.64
C ASN A 127 -4.02 -9.83 11.80
N TRP A 128 -3.92 -8.50 11.91
CA TRP A 128 -2.66 -7.81 12.10
C TRP A 128 -2.17 -7.89 13.55
N LYS A 129 -0.90 -8.26 13.74
CA LYS A 129 -0.19 -8.17 15.02
C LYS A 129 0.60 -6.86 15.03
N ILE A 130 0.11 -5.85 15.73
CA ILE A 130 0.77 -4.55 15.84
C ILE A 130 1.94 -4.66 16.82
N THR A 131 3.10 -4.09 16.46
CA THR A 131 4.32 -4.12 17.27
C THR A 131 4.69 -2.72 17.78
N ASN A 132 5.67 -2.65 18.70
CA ASN A 132 6.20 -1.38 19.20
C ASN A 132 7.28 -0.77 18.28
N SER A 133 7.70 -1.48 17.22
CA SER A 133 8.70 -0.96 16.28
C SER A 133 8.14 0.18 15.46
N THR A 134 8.93 1.21 15.27
CA THR A 134 8.58 2.39 14.45
C THR A 134 9.64 2.67 13.40
N ARG A 135 9.24 3.36 12.34
CA ARG A 135 10.12 3.83 11.26
C ARG A 135 9.56 5.12 10.68
N ASN A 136 10.42 6.04 10.26
CA ASN A 136 9.99 7.19 9.48
C ASN A 136 9.96 6.83 7.99
N ILE A 137 8.82 7.09 7.33
CA ILE A 137 8.62 6.90 5.89
C ILE A 137 7.95 8.17 5.36
N SER A 138 8.60 8.83 4.40
CA SER A 138 8.09 10.06 3.76
C SER A 138 7.62 11.13 4.76
N GLY A 139 8.37 11.30 5.86
CA GLY A 139 8.07 12.30 6.92
C GLY A 139 7.13 11.81 8.02
N TYR A 140 6.50 10.64 7.89
CA TYR A 140 5.54 10.10 8.87
C TYR A 140 6.16 9.05 9.77
N LYS A 141 5.84 9.10 11.07
CA LYS A 141 6.21 8.08 12.04
C LYS A 141 5.28 6.88 11.92
N CYS A 142 5.72 5.84 11.22
CA CYS A 142 4.95 4.64 11.00
C CYS A 142 5.20 3.59 12.08
N ARG A 143 4.13 2.90 12.51
CA ARG A 143 4.21 1.71 13.37
C ARG A 143 4.27 0.45 12.51
N LYS A 144 5.01 -0.55 12.97
CA LYS A 144 5.10 -1.85 12.30
C LYS A 144 3.95 -2.76 12.73
N ALA A 145 3.37 -3.45 11.76
CA ALA A 145 2.45 -4.55 11.95
C ALA A 145 2.91 -5.78 11.16
N LEU A 146 2.53 -6.96 11.63
CA LEU A 146 2.82 -8.26 11.03
C LEU A 146 1.51 -8.96 10.69
N TYR A 147 1.40 -9.48 9.49
CA TYR A 147 0.34 -10.39 9.05
C TYR A 147 0.94 -11.75 8.69
N GLU A 148 0.48 -12.80 9.34
CA GLU A 148 0.83 -14.19 9.02
C GLU A 148 -0.28 -14.78 8.15
N LYS A 149 -0.01 -14.86 6.83
CA LYS A 149 -0.96 -15.42 5.87
C LYS A 149 -1.08 -16.94 6.00
N ASN A 150 0.05 -17.61 6.25
CA ASN A 150 0.21 -19.03 6.53
C ASN A 150 1.58 -19.27 7.19
N ASP A 151 1.90 -20.52 7.49
CA ASP A 151 3.15 -20.90 8.19
C ASP A 151 4.44 -20.44 7.49
N SER A 152 4.38 -20.17 6.19
CA SER A 152 5.55 -19.80 5.37
C SER A 152 5.52 -18.40 4.78
N THR A 153 4.44 -17.62 4.99
CA THR A 153 4.30 -16.30 4.37
C THR A 153 3.92 -15.26 5.40
N ARG A 154 4.89 -14.40 5.73
CA ARG A 154 4.70 -13.23 6.60
C ARG A 154 4.86 -11.96 5.81
N ILE A 155 3.98 -11.01 6.10
CA ILE A 155 3.96 -9.67 5.50
C ILE A 155 4.16 -8.66 6.61
N TYR A 156 5.11 -7.78 6.43
CA TYR A 156 5.35 -6.63 7.30
C TYR A 156 4.74 -5.38 6.68
N ALA A 157 3.96 -4.64 7.47
CA ALA A 157 3.43 -3.34 7.10
C ALA A 157 3.93 -2.26 8.06
N TRP A 158 4.14 -1.06 7.54
CA TRP A 158 4.39 0.15 8.31
C TRP A 158 3.29 1.16 7.95
N TYR A 159 2.49 1.54 8.94
CA TYR A 159 1.34 2.42 8.75
C TYR A 159 1.45 3.71 9.57
N ALA A 160 0.93 4.80 9.02
CA ALA A 160 0.88 6.12 9.64
C ALA A 160 -0.53 6.41 10.14
N THR A 161 -0.68 6.70 11.44
CA THR A 161 -1.98 6.99 12.06
C THR A 161 -2.51 8.38 11.74
N GLU A 162 -1.64 9.29 11.32
CA GLU A 162 -2.00 10.64 10.88
C GLU A 162 -2.75 10.64 9.53
N LEU A 163 -2.58 9.57 8.73
CA LEU A 163 -3.36 9.29 7.52
C LEU A 163 -4.44 8.28 7.88
N THR A 164 -5.65 8.74 8.19
CA THR A 164 -6.64 7.97 8.92
C THR A 164 -7.32 6.85 8.15
N THR A 165 -7.24 6.87 6.81
CA THR A 165 -7.89 5.86 5.96
C THR A 165 -7.15 4.53 6.01
N SER A 166 -7.88 3.42 6.18
CA SER A 166 -7.31 2.07 6.28
C SER A 166 -7.06 1.45 4.89
N VAL A 167 -6.02 1.90 4.20
CA VAL A 167 -5.68 1.48 2.83
C VAL A 167 -4.17 1.32 2.65
N GLY A 168 -3.74 0.69 1.55
CA GLY A 168 -2.32 0.51 1.25
C GLY A 168 -2.04 -0.19 -0.07
N PRO A 169 -0.75 -0.48 -0.36
CA PRO A 169 -0.35 -1.20 -1.56
C PRO A 169 -1.03 -2.57 -1.69
N GLU A 170 -1.28 -2.99 -2.94
CA GLU A 170 -1.84 -4.32 -3.30
C GLU A 170 -3.17 -4.64 -2.57
N GLY A 171 -3.98 -3.63 -2.26
CA GLY A 171 -5.23 -3.82 -1.54
C GLY A 171 -5.09 -4.26 -0.08
N TYR A 172 -3.93 -4.06 0.53
CA TYR A 172 -3.76 -4.28 1.96
C TYR A 172 -4.45 -3.19 2.77
N CYS A 173 -5.28 -3.61 3.73
CA CYS A 173 -6.08 -2.75 4.60
C CYS A 173 -6.23 -3.38 5.99
N GLY A 174 -7.02 -2.76 6.88
CA GLY A 174 -7.32 -3.28 8.23
C GLY A 174 -6.39 -2.78 9.33
N LEU A 175 -5.49 -1.82 9.03
CA LEU A 175 -4.69 -1.10 10.02
C LEU A 175 -5.31 0.29 10.31
N PRO A 176 -5.09 0.87 11.49
CA PRO A 176 -5.63 2.20 11.83
C PRO A 176 -4.77 3.31 11.19
N GLY A 177 -4.79 3.38 9.86
CA GLY A 177 -4.05 4.35 9.06
C GLY A 177 -3.52 3.78 7.75
N VAL A 178 -3.01 4.67 6.88
CA VAL A 178 -2.48 4.30 5.56
C VAL A 178 -1.17 3.53 5.71
N ILE A 179 -1.05 2.42 4.98
CA ILE A 179 0.19 1.64 4.90
C ILE A 179 1.16 2.34 3.94
N LEU A 180 2.24 2.90 4.49
CA LEU A 180 3.30 3.58 3.73
C LEU A 180 4.47 2.66 3.38
N GLY A 181 4.55 1.50 3.99
CA GLY A 181 5.54 0.47 3.68
C GLY A 181 4.92 -0.92 3.79
N LEU A 182 5.25 -1.79 2.83
CA LEU A 182 4.80 -3.19 2.82
C LEU A 182 5.94 -4.08 2.31
N ALA A 183 6.21 -5.20 2.98
CA ALA A 183 7.29 -6.09 2.59
C ALA A 183 6.97 -7.55 2.91
N THR A 184 7.44 -8.46 2.06
CA THR A 184 7.59 -9.87 2.41
C THR A 184 8.71 -10.06 3.42
N GLU A 185 8.60 -11.08 4.29
CA GLU A 185 9.61 -11.37 5.33
C GLU A 185 11.00 -11.59 4.74
N ASP A 186 11.09 -12.27 3.61
CA ASP A 186 12.33 -12.52 2.89
C ASP A 186 12.93 -11.27 2.21
N GLY A 187 12.21 -10.14 2.22
CA GLY A 187 12.59 -8.93 1.50
C GLY A 187 12.60 -9.09 -0.02
N GLY A 188 11.93 -10.12 -0.54
CA GLY A 188 11.83 -10.38 -1.98
C GLY A 188 11.01 -9.32 -2.71
N ILE A 189 10.00 -8.76 -2.03
CA ILE A 189 9.18 -7.65 -2.54
C ILE A 189 9.01 -6.63 -1.42
N VAL A 190 9.30 -5.37 -1.75
CA VAL A 190 9.24 -4.26 -0.79
C VAL A 190 8.61 -3.05 -1.46
N TYR A 191 7.59 -2.49 -0.84
CA TYR A 191 6.96 -1.22 -1.20
C TYR A 191 7.34 -0.14 -0.19
N PHE A 192 7.69 1.05 -0.66
CA PHE A 192 7.82 2.24 0.17
C PHE A 192 7.19 3.44 -0.52
N ALA A 193 6.43 4.21 0.25
CA ALA A 193 5.97 5.54 -0.15
C ALA A 193 7.17 6.46 -0.39
N LYS A 194 7.12 7.25 -1.45
CA LYS A 194 8.17 8.21 -1.87
C LYS A 194 7.69 9.64 -1.80
N ASN A 195 6.43 9.86 -2.18
CA ASN A 195 5.81 11.18 -2.17
C ASN A 195 4.37 11.06 -1.69
N ILE A 196 3.91 12.05 -0.93
CA ILE A 196 2.55 12.15 -0.41
C ILE A 196 2.04 13.55 -0.74
N GLU A 197 0.91 13.61 -1.43
CA GLU A 197 0.24 14.82 -1.86
C GLU A 197 -1.20 14.80 -1.33
N PHE A 198 -1.65 15.91 -0.74
CA PHE A 198 -3.02 16.03 -0.24
C PHE A 198 -3.90 16.63 -1.34
N VAL A 199 -4.16 15.81 -2.36
CA VAL A 199 -5.08 16.09 -3.45
C VAL A 199 -6.22 15.09 -3.35
N GLU A 200 -7.44 15.59 -3.32
CA GLU A 200 -8.63 14.73 -3.29
C GLU A 200 -8.83 14.09 -4.67
N PRO A 201 -8.91 12.75 -4.75
CA PRO A 201 -9.15 12.07 -6.02
C PRO A 201 -10.56 12.35 -6.54
N THR A 202 -10.69 12.43 -7.87
CA THR A 202 -12.00 12.52 -8.49
C THR A 202 -12.74 11.18 -8.40
N GLN A 203 -14.07 11.21 -8.50
CA GLN A 203 -14.89 9.99 -8.50
C GLN A 203 -14.53 9.06 -9.68
N GLU A 204 -14.21 9.63 -10.83
CA GLU A 204 -13.82 8.88 -12.03
C GLU A 204 -12.52 8.09 -11.83
N GLU A 205 -11.57 8.64 -11.08
CA GLU A 205 -10.30 7.94 -10.76
C GLU A 205 -10.50 6.72 -9.84
N LEU A 206 -11.56 6.73 -9.03
CA LEU A 206 -11.86 5.68 -8.06
C LEU A 206 -12.78 4.59 -8.61
N ILE A 207 -13.24 4.70 -9.87
CA ILE A 207 -14.11 3.73 -10.52
C ILE A 207 -13.31 2.91 -11.53
N PRO A 208 -13.35 1.55 -11.46
CA PRO A 208 -12.67 0.70 -12.43
C PRO A 208 -13.37 0.72 -13.78
N ASP A 209 -12.61 0.84 -14.86
CA ASP A 209 -13.12 0.55 -16.20
C ASP A 209 -13.06 -0.97 -16.44
N SER A 210 -14.20 -1.63 -16.32
CA SER A 210 -14.33 -3.07 -16.62
C SER A 210 -14.89 -3.35 -18.01
N GLY A 211 -15.42 -2.34 -18.69
CA GLY A 211 -16.12 -2.49 -19.97
C GLY A 211 -17.21 -3.57 -19.88
N LYS A 212 -17.28 -4.44 -20.94
CA LYS A 212 -18.18 -5.62 -20.99
C LYS A 212 -17.48 -6.92 -20.58
N ASN A 213 -16.36 -6.86 -19.89
CA ASN A 213 -15.58 -8.04 -19.54
C ASN A 213 -16.26 -8.88 -18.44
N LYS A 214 -16.01 -10.18 -18.47
CA LYS A 214 -16.49 -11.10 -17.44
C LYS A 214 -15.78 -10.83 -16.12
N ILE A 215 -16.54 -10.63 -15.06
CA ILE A 215 -16.05 -10.44 -13.70
C ILE A 215 -16.13 -11.77 -12.95
N PHE A 216 -15.04 -12.15 -12.28
CA PHE A 216 -14.93 -13.37 -11.49
C PHE A 216 -14.86 -13.03 -10.00
N THR A 217 -15.24 -13.98 -9.13
CA THR A 217 -14.77 -13.97 -7.74
C THR A 217 -13.37 -14.59 -7.67
N LEU A 218 -12.64 -14.32 -6.59
CA LEU A 218 -11.32 -14.93 -6.36
C LEU A 218 -11.40 -16.46 -6.36
N GLN A 219 -12.46 -17.03 -5.80
CA GLN A 219 -12.69 -18.48 -5.77
C GLN A 219 -12.91 -19.05 -7.18
N GLN A 220 -13.73 -18.37 -7.99
CA GLN A 220 -13.97 -18.78 -9.39
C GLN A 220 -12.68 -18.75 -10.21
N LEU A 221 -11.85 -17.69 -10.04
CA LEU A 221 -10.57 -17.59 -10.73
C LEU A 221 -9.61 -18.69 -10.29
N LYS A 222 -9.50 -18.95 -8.98
CA LYS A 222 -8.66 -20.05 -8.45
C LYS A 222 -9.07 -21.40 -9.02
N PHE A 223 -10.37 -21.68 -9.06
CA PHE A 223 -10.89 -22.92 -9.62
C PHE A 223 -10.56 -23.04 -11.11
N LYS A 224 -10.79 -21.98 -11.89
CA LYS A 224 -10.49 -21.95 -13.32
C LYS A 224 -9.01 -22.20 -13.59
N ILE A 225 -8.11 -21.49 -12.93
CA ILE A 225 -6.66 -21.63 -13.13
C ILE A 225 -6.20 -23.04 -12.72
N LYS A 226 -6.70 -23.58 -11.60
CA LYS A 226 -6.37 -24.94 -11.17
C LYS A 226 -6.85 -25.98 -12.17
N LYS A 227 -8.05 -25.81 -12.72
CA LYS A 227 -8.60 -26.71 -13.76
C LYS A 227 -7.79 -26.66 -15.06
N ASP A 228 -7.46 -25.45 -15.54
CA ASP A 228 -6.85 -25.26 -16.85
C ASP A 228 -5.33 -25.55 -16.84
N TYR A 229 -4.65 -25.31 -15.70
CA TYR A 229 -3.17 -25.35 -15.63
C TYR A 229 -2.61 -26.19 -14.48
N GLY A 230 -3.44 -26.69 -13.54
CA GLY A 230 -2.98 -27.43 -12.36
C GLY A 230 -2.21 -28.71 -12.67
N GLY A 231 -2.45 -29.34 -13.81
CA GLY A 231 -1.72 -30.53 -14.30
C GLY A 231 -0.41 -30.21 -15.05
N THR A 232 -0.08 -28.93 -15.25
CA THR A 232 1.15 -28.55 -15.97
C THR A 232 2.35 -28.45 -15.03
N PRO A 233 3.59 -28.76 -15.48
CA PRO A 233 4.80 -28.70 -14.64
C PRO A 233 5.06 -27.32 -14.01
N TRP A 234 4.56 -26.26 -14.63
CA TRP A 234 4.71 -24.86 -14.20
C TRP A 234 3.47 -24.30 -13.50
N GLY A 235 2.33 -24.98 -13.57
CA GLY A 235 1.03 -24.48 -13.09
C GLY A 235 1.01 -24.25 -11.58
N LYS A 236 1.64 -25.14 -10.80
CA LYS A 236 1.72 -24.97 -9.33
C LYS A 236 2.49 -23.71 -8.94
N GLY A 237 3.68 -23.52 -9.50
CA GLY A 237 4.51 -22.35 -9.20
C GLY A 237 3.85 -21.04 -9.65
N MET A 238 3.17 -21.07 -10.81
CA MET A 238 2.39 -19.95 -11.29
C MET A 238 1.25 -19.60 -10.31
N PHE A 239 0.48 -20.61 -9.88
CA PHE A 239 -0.61 -20.43 -8.94
C PHE A 239 -0.14 -19.81 -7.62
N GLU A 240 0.95 -20.33 -7.03
CA GLU A 240 1.54 -19.80 -5.81
C GLU A 240 2.00 -18.34 -5.97
N ASN A 241 2.63 -18.00 -7.09
CA ASN A 241 3.10 -16.65 -7.36
C ASN A 241 1.95 -15.66 -7.58
N LEU A 242 0.91 -16.08 -8.31
CA LEU A 242 -0.24 -15.24 -8.63
C LEU A 242 -1.03 -14.88 -7.36
N PHE A 243 -1.26 -15.87 -6.49
CA PHE A 243 -2.08 -15.70 -5.30
C PHE A 243 -1.27 -15.38 -4.03
N ARG A 244 0.02 -15.08 -4.16
CA ARG A 244 0.87 -14.73 -3.02
C ARG A 244 0.35 -13.50 -2.27
N TRP A 245 -0.17 -12.52 -2.98
CA TRP A 245 -0.65 -11.25 -2.42
C TRP A 245 -2.18 -11.23 -2.17
N LEU A 246 -2.94 -12.14 -2.74
CA LEU A 246 -4.40 -12.21 -2.68
C LEU A 246 -4.92 -13.10 -1.53
#